data_78939e7591102d4dc87395221ed01d1b
#
_entry.id   78939e7591102d4dc87395221ed01d1b
#
_cell.length_a   1.000
_cell.length_b   1.000
_cell.length_c   1.000
_cell.angle_alpha   90.00
_cell.angle_beta   90.00
_cell.angle_gamma   90.00
#
_symmetry.space_group_name_H-M   'P 1'
#
loop_
_entity.id
_entity.type
_entity.pdbx_description
1 polymer ?
#
loop_
_entity_poly.entity_id
_entity_poly.type
_entity_poly.pdbx_seq_one_letter_code
_entity_poly.pdbx_strand_id
1 'polypeptide(L)'
;MAENTSIIIKGARVNNLKNIDVEIPRNKLVVITGLSGSGKSSLAFDTLYAEGQRRYVESLSSYARQFLGRMSKPECDFIKGIPPAIAIEQKVSSRNPRSTVGTSTEIYEYLRLLYARVGKTFSPVSGQEVKKHSAEDIVKCMLEYPEGTKYTVLAPILLREDRTLQQQLEIDMKQGFTRLEVNGEMMRIDEYKPKAGDTVFLLIDRMTASSEKDSVSRLTDSAETAMYEGDGACLLRFYQPDGSTCLYRFSTKFEADGITFEEPNDQMFSFNSPIGACP
;
A
#
# COMPACT_ATOMS: atom_id res chain seq x y z
N MET A 1 -34.39 -46.64 35.86
CA MET A 1 -34.63 -45.44 35.07
C MET A 1 -34.81 -45.88 33.64
N ALA A 2 -35.94 -45.59 33.00
CA ALA A 2 -36.13 -45.93 31.58
C ALA A 2 -35.04 -45.19 30.72
N GLU A 3 -34.25 -45.94 29.97
CA GLU A 3 -33.31 -45.34 29.04
C GLU A 3 -34.08 -44.47 28.03
N ASN A 4 -33.72 -43.19 27.97
CA ASN A 4 -34.25 -42.29 26.94
C ASN A 4 -33.77 -42.79 25.60
N THR A 5 -34.60 -43.48 24.85
CA THR A 5 -34.28 -44.07 23.51
C THR A 5 -34.31 -43.04 22.41
N SER A 6 -34.85 -41.83 22.68
CA SER A 6 -35.01 -40.75 21.68
C SER A 6 -34.62 -39.37 22.24
N ILE A 7 -34.23 -38.48 21.35
CA ILE A 7 -34.14 -37.04 21.58
C ILE A 7 -35.46 -36.44 21.13
N ILE A 8 -36.14 -35.72 22.01
CA ILE A 8 -37.44 -35.10 21.75
C ILE A 8 -37.26 -33.57 21.68
N ILE A 9 -37.57 -32.98 20.55
CA ILE A 9 -37.61 -31.54 20.35
C ILE A 9 -39.06 -31.10 20.18
N LYS A 10 -39.50 -30.10 20.95
CA LYS A 10 -40.86 -29.54 20.85
C LYS A 10 -40.81 -28.07 20.58
N GLY A 11 -41.62 -27.64 19.63
CA GLY A 11 -41.82 -26.24 19.28
C GLY A 11 -40.58 -25.52 18.73
N ALA A 12 -39.79 -26.16 17.92
CA ALA A 12 -38.59 -25.54 17.33
C ALA A 12 -38.96 -24.41 16.37
N ARG A 13 -38.46 -23.19 16.64
CA ARG A 13 -38.77 -21.95 15.91
C ARG A 13 -37.54 -21.17 15.45
N VAL A 14 -36.36 -21.75 15.58
CA VAL A 14 -35.10 -21.10 15.25
C VAL A 14 -35.04 -20.80 13.75
N ASN A 15 -34.68 -19.60 13.38
CA ASN A 15 -34.58 -19.11 12.00
C ASN A 15 -35.90 -19.33 11.21
N ASN A 16 -35.88 -20.22 10.22
CA ASN A 16 -37.02 -20.50 9.36
C ASN A 16 -37.85 -21.72 9.76
N LEU A 17 -37.59 -22.30 10.95
CA LEU A 17 -38.39 -23.41 11.47
C LEU A 17 -39.77 -22.90 11.92
N LYS A 18 -40.83 -23.63 11.54
CA LYS A 18 -42.23 -23.23 11.74
C LYS A 18 -42.87 -23.98 12.92
N ASN A 19 -42.32 -23.83 14.12
CA ASN A 19 -42.84 -24.45 15.32
C ASN A 19 -43.01 -25.97 15.20
N ILE A 20 -41.95 -26.66 14.79
CA ILE A 20 -41.98 -28.08 14.49
C ILE A 20 -41.64 -28.94 15.73
N ASP A 21 -42.27 -30.09 15.78
CA ASP A 21 -41.99 -31.18 16.76
C ASP A 21 -41.22 -32.27 16.05
N VAL A 22 -40.10 -32.72 16.66
CA VAL A 22 -39.25 -33.77 16.06
C VAL A 22 -38.80 -34.73 17.12
N GLU A 23 -38.86 -36.02 16.82
CA GLU A 23 -38.31 -37.08 17.63
C GLU A 23 -37.18 -37.78 16.85
N ILE A 24 -35.97 -37.84 17.43
CA ILE A 24 -34.77 -38.37 16.83
C ILE A 24 -34.31 -39.59 17.63
N PRO A 25 -34.21 -40.79 17.04
CA PRO A 25 -33.75 -41.98 17.78
C PRO A 25 -32.28 -41.84 18.16
N ARG A 26 -31.95 -42.26 19.39
CA ARG A 26 -30.56 -42.29 19.89
C ARG A 26 -29.84 -43.55 19.38
N ASN A 27 -28.51 -43.50 19.35
CA ASN A 27 -27.62 -44.58 18.90
C ASN A 27 -27.92 -45.11 17.49
N LYS A 28 -28.41 -44.24 16.63
CA LYS A 28 -28.66 -44.49 15.18
C LYS A 28 -28.01 -43.43 14.33
N LEU A 29 -27.67 -43.84 13.09
CA LEU A 29 -27.33 -42.87 12.04
C LEU A 29 -28.65 -42.24 11.58
N VAL A 30 -28.79 -40.95 11.72
CA VAL A 30 -29.93 -40.16 11.27
C VAL A 30 -29.49 -39.19 10.17
N VAL A 31 -30.19 -39.16 9.08
CA VAL A 31 -29.93 -38.29 7.95
C VAL A 31 -31.07 -37.27 7.82
N ILE A 32 -30.72 -35.97 7.85
CA ILE A 32 -31.68 -34.87 7.66
C ILE A 32 -31.60 -34.41 6.22
N THR A 33 -32.65 -34.56 5.46
CA THR A 33 -32.74 -34.24 4.05
C THR A 33 -33.79 -33.17 3.75
N GLY A 34 -33.75 -32.56 2.62
CA GLY A 34 -34.72 -31.58 2.16
C GLY A 34 -34.12 -30.50 1.25
N LEU A 35 -34.97 -29.64 0.71
CA LEU A 35 -34.55 -28.54 -0.19
C LEU A 35 -33.61 -27.54 0.50
N SER A 36 -32.83 -26.82 -0.30
CA SER A 36 -32.03 -25.73 0.22
C SER A 36 -32.95 -24.69 0.89
N GLY A 37 -32.53 -24.18 2.05
CA GLY A 37 -33.34 -23.22 2.82
C GLY A 37 -34.49 -23.84 3.64
N SER A 38 -34.67 -25.19 3.67
CA SER A 38 -35.76 -25.84 4.40
C SER A 38 -35.58 -25.92 5.93
N GLY A 39 -34.44 -25.41 6.48
CA GLY A 39 -34.16 -25.40 7.90
C GLY A 39 -33.38 -26.59 8.45
N LYS A 40 -32.80 -27.47 7.59
CA LYS A 40 -31.97 -28.61 8.00
C LYS A 40 -30.84 -28.22 8.95
N SER A 41 -30.07 -27.20 8.59
CA SER A 41 -28.99 -26.69 9.42
C SER A 41 -29.52 -26.02 10.71
N SER A 42 -30.63 -25.29 10.60
CA SER A 42 -31.27 -24.67 11.77
C SER A 42 -31.74 -25.70 12.79
N LEU A 43 -32.24 -26.85 12.35
CA LEU A 43 -32.62 -27.95 13.27
C LEU A 43 -31.38 -28.62 13.86
N ALA A 44 -30.39 -28.97 13.04
CA ALA A 44 -29.23 -29.75 13.49
C ALA A 44 -28.26 -28.92 14.32
N PHE A 45 -27.84 -27.73 13.81
CA PHE A 45 -26.81 -26.90 14.42
C PHE A 45 -27.39 -25.83 15.34
N ASP A 46 -28.34 -25.02 14.87
CA ASP A 46 -28.83 -23.87 15.64
C ASP A 46 -29.84 -24.27 16.75
N THR A 47 -30.43 -25.48 16.67
CA THR A 47 -31.36 -25.98 17.69
C THR A 47 -30.71 -27.09 18.51
N LEU A 48 -30.43 -28.24 17.93
CA LEU A 48 -30.00 -29.43 18.63
C LEU A 48 -28.60 -29.30 19.22
N TYR A 49 -27.61 -28.96 18.34
CA TYR A 49 -26.23 -28.79 18.78
C TYR A 49 -26.06 -27.60 19.73
N ALA A 50 -26.69 -26.47 19.42
CA ALA A 50 -26.63 -25.28 20.26
C ALA A 50 -27.13 -25.54 21.70
N GLU A 51 -28.23 -26.27 21.87
CA GLU A 51 -28.74 -26.66 23.19
C GLU A 51 -27.80 -27.64 23.89
N GLY A 52 -27.24 -28.61 23.18
CA GLY A 52 -26.24 -29.54 23.70
C GLY A 52 -25.00 -28.82 24.26
N GLN A 53 -24.47 -27.88 23.47
CA GLN A 53 -23.35 -27.03 23.87
C GLN A 53 -23.70 -26.13 25.06
N ARG A 54 -24.88 -25.49 25.03
CA ARG A 54 -25.34 -24.65 26.14
C ARG A 54 -25.37 -25.42 27.47
N ARG A 55 -25.95 -26.61 27.48
CA ARG A 55 -26.01 -27.48 28.69
C ARG A 55 -24.62 -27.93 29.14
N TYR A 56 -23.75 -28.24 28.21
CA TYR A 56 -22.37 -28.60 28.50
C TYR A 56 -21.65 -27.43 29.19
N VAL A 57 -21.72 -26.23 28.61
CA VAL A 57 -21.11 -25.03 29.18
C VAL A 57 -21.71 -24.68 30.55
N GLU A 58 -23.02 -24.85 30.74
CA GLU A 58 -23.67 -24.63 32.05
C GLU A 58 -23.20 -25.61 33.12
N SER A 59 -22.75 -26.80 32.73
CA SER A 59 -22.21 -27.79 33.67
C SER A 59 -20.77 -27.48 34.14
N LEU A 60 -20.08 -26.56 33.46
CA LEU A 60 -18.71 -26.17 33.77
C LEU A 60 -18.65 -25.19 34.97
N SER A 61 -17.44 -25.02 35.54
CA SER A 61 -17.20 -24.05 36.61
C SER A 61 -17.53 -22.61 36.17
N SER A 62 -17.83 -21.74 37.15
CA SER A 62 -18.09 -20.33 36.88
C SER A 62 -16.93 -19.63 36.17
N TYR A 63 -15.69 -20.01 36.48
CA TYR A 63 -14.49 -19.52 35.84
C TYR A 63 -14.43 -19.90 34.35
N ALA A 64 -14.63 -21.17 34.02
CA ALA A 64 -14.64 -21.66 32.64
C ALA A 64 -15.75 -20.99 31.79
N ARG A 65 -16.93 -20.74 32.39
CA ARG A 65 -18.03 -20.05 31.72
C ARG A 65 -17.73 -18.60 31.33
N GLN A 66 -16.88 -17.92 32.08
CA GLN A 66 -16.45 -16.53 31.70
C GLN A 66 -15.66 -16.48 30.40
N PHE A 67 -14.84 -17.49 30.11
CA PHE A 67 -14.07 -17.56 28.87
C PHE A 67 -14.88 -18.03 27.66
N LEU A 68 -15.85 -18.93 27.87
CA LEU A 68 -16.65 -19.49 26.78
C LEU A 68 -17.84 -18.61 26.40
N GLY A 69 -18.15 -17.60 27.20
CA GLY A 69 -19.27 -16.69 26.99
C GLY A 69 -20.64 -17.33 27.29
N ARG A 70 -21.68 -16.48 27.33
CA ARG A 70 -23.05 -16.93 27.47
C ARG A 70 -23.58 -17.43 26.12
N MET A 71 -24.06 -18.66 26.09
CA MET A 71 -24.81 -19.21 24.96
C MET A 71 -26.30 -18.94 25.15
N SER A 72 -26.97 -18.38 24.16
CA SER A 72 -28.41 -18.17 24.18
C SER A 72 -29.14 -19.51 24.03
N LYS A 73 -30.26 -19.66 24.75
CA LYS A 73 -31.14 -20.79 24.56
C LYS A 73 -31.79 -20.72 23.17
N PRO A 74 -31.78 -21.82 22.38
CA PRO A 74 -32.49 -21.82 21.12
C PRO A 74 -34.00 -21.65 21.33
N GLU A 75 -34.66 -21.02 20.37
CA GLU A 75 -36.12 -20.80 20.40
C GLU A 75 -36.87 -22.09 20.18
N CYS A 76 -37.18 -22.75 21.28
CA CYS A 76 -38.00 -23.98 21.34
C CYS A 76 -38.67 -24.07 22.71
N ASP A 77 -39.75 -24.89 22.79
CA ASP A 77 -40.44 -25.10 24.05
C ASP A 77 -39.57 -25.92 24.99
N PHE A 78 -39.14 -27.10 24.57
CA PHE A 78 -38.15 -27.90 25.27
C PHE A 78 -37.41 -28.89 24.36
N ILE A 79 -36.25 -29.33 24.84
CA ILE A 79 -35.50 -30.46 24.26
C ILE A 79 -35.09 -31.41 25.34
N LYS A 80 -35.38 -32.71 25.19
CA LYS A 80 -35.05 -33.78 26.13
C LYS A 80 -34.16 -34.83 25.47
N GLY A 81 -33.36 -35.53 26.28
CA GLY A 81 -32.58 -36.68 25.83
C GLY A 81 -31.30 -36.34 25.07
N ILE A 82 -30.84 -35.09 25.06
CA ILE A 82 -29.61 -34.71 24.40
C ILE A 82 -28.38 -35.25 25.13
N PRO A 83 -27.49 -36.02 24.46
CA PRO A 83 -26.16 -36.33 24.95
C PRO A 83 -25.20 -35.16 24.74
N PRO A 84 -23.97 -35.19 25.31
CA PRO A 84 -22.91 -34.30 24.90
C PRO A 84 -22.73 -34.33 23.38
N ALA A 85 -22.70 -33.16 22.74
CA ALA A 85 -22.73 -33.03 21.29
C ALA A 85 -21.42 -32.43 20.73
N ILE A 86 -20.98 -32.99 19.64
CA ILE A 86 -19.87 -32.44 18.81
C ILE A 86 -20.44 -32.16 17.42
N ALA A 87 -20.14 -31.00 16.87
CA ALA A 87 -20.47 -30.66 15.49
C ALA A 87 -19.20 -30.51 14.64
N ILE A 88 -19.26 -31.00 13.42
CA ILE A 88 -18.25 -30.76 12.40
C ILE A 88 -18.95 -29.98 11.29
N GLU A 89 -18.54 -28.74 11.13
CA GLU A 89 -19.13 -27.86 10.12
C GLU A 89 -18.24 -27.80 8.86
N GLN A 90 -18.87 -27.70 7.71
CA GLN A 90 -18.18 -27.55 6.43
C GLN A 90 -17.52 -26.18 6.28
N LYS A 91 -18.09 -25.16 6.93
CA LYS A 91 -17.54 -23.80 6.92
C LYS A 91 -16.70 -23.57 8.17
N VAL A 92 -15.42 -23.33 7.98
CA VAL A 92 -14.56 -22.78 9.02
C VAL A 92 -14.96 -21.32 9.20
N SER A 93 -15.88 -21.02 10.10
CA SER A 93 -16.16 -19.64 10.47
C SER A 93 -15.05 -19.17 11.40
N SER A 94 -14.08 -18.45 10.84
CA SER A 94 -13.12 -17.73 11.65
C SER A 94 -13.86 -16.70 12.50
N ARG A 95 -13.81 -16.82 13.82
CA ARG A 95 -14.35 -15.81 14.76
C ARG A 95 -13.47 -14.56 14.82
N ASN A 96 -12.29 -14.60 14.21
CA ASN A 96 -11.39 -13.47 14.16
C ASN A 96 -11.74 -12.61 12.93
N PRO A 97 -12.28 -11.39 13.11
CA PRO A 97 -12.64 -10.52 11.99
C PRO A 97 -11.45 -10.09 11.13
N ARG A 98 -10.23 -10.24 11.63
CA ARG A 98 -8.99 -9.94 10.90
C ARG A 98 -8.45 -11.14 10.10
N SER A 99 -9.02 -12.33 10.27
CA SER A 99 -8.61 -13.52 9.54
C SER A 99 -9.28 -13.52 8.16
N THR A 100 -8.50 -13.27 7.13
CA THR A 100 -8.91 -13.33 5.73
C THR A 100 -8.28 -14.56 5.06
N VAL A 101 -8.72 -14.92 3.86
CA VAL A 101 -8.08 -15.98 3.06
C VAL A 101 -6.61 -15.68 2.87
N GLY A 102 -6.26 -14.41 2.56
CA GLY A 102 -4.88 -13.99 2.37
C GLY A 102 -3.98 -14.23 3.58
N THR A 103 -4.47 -13.94 4.79
CA THR A 103 -3.69 -14.16 6.04
C THR A 103 -3.63 -15.62 6.42
N SER A 104 -4.69 -16.40 6.19
CA SER A 104 -4.74 -17.83 6.52
C SER A 104 -3.90 -18.70 5.58
N THR A 105 -3.68 -18.24 4.37
CA THR A 105 -2.85 -18.92 3.33
C THR A 105 -1.45 -18.35 3.23
N GLU A 106 -1.10 -17.36 4.04
CA GLU A 106 0.18 -16.62 4.00
C GLU A 106 0.41 -15.82 2.70
N ILE A 107 -0.51 -15.86 1.73
CA ILE A 107 -0.41 -15.11 0.46
C ILE A 107 -0.23 -13.60 0.72
N TYR A 108 -0.85 -13.09 1.77
CA TYR A 108 -0.74 -11.69 2.15
C TYR A 108 0.70 -11.25 2.44
N GLU A 109 1.50 -12.08 3.09
CA GLU A 109 2.91 -11.77 3.39
C GLU A 109 3.75 -11.68 2.11
N TYR A 110 3.51 -12.57 1.14
CA TYR A 110 4.16 -12.50 -0.16
C TYR A 110 3.74 -11.26 -0.95
N LEU A 111 2.48 -10.88 -0.92
CA LEU A 111 1.99 -9.66 -1.56
C LEU A 111 2.61 -8.41 -0.94
N ARG A 112 2.69 -8.32 0.38
CA ARG A 112 3.37 -7.22 1.07
C ARG A 112 4.80 -7.05 0.57
N LEU A 113 5.55 -8.15 0.57
CA LEU A 113 6.94 -8.15 0.12
C LEU A 113 7.05 -7.77 -1.36
N LEU A 114 6.16 -8.29 -2.21
CA LEU A 114 6.11 -7.96 -3.63
C LEU A 114 5.89 -6.45 -3.84
N TYR A 115 4.87 -5.86 -3.23
CA TYR A 115 4.59 -4.44 -3.36
C TYR A 115 5.69 -3.55 -2.79
N ALA A 116 6.32 -3.96 -1.68
CA ALA A 116 7.44 -3.24 -1.10
C ALA A 116 8.70 -3.26 -1.99
N ARG A 117 8.91 -4.31 -2.80
CA ARG A 117 10.14 -4.48 -3.60
C ARG A 117 10.02 -4.07 -5.05
N VAL A 118 8.86 -4.29 -5.68
CA VAL A 118 8.63 -4.06 -7.12
C VAL A 118 7.45 -3.12 -7.36
N GLY A 119 6.73 -2.73 -6.32
CA GLY A 119 5.63 -1.78 -6.43
C GLY A 119 6.11 -0.42 -6.92
N LYS A 120 5.26 0.27 -7.66
CA LYS A 120 5.51 1.61 -8.17
C LYS A 120 4.63 2.61 -7.43
N THR A 121 5.23 3.72 -7.00
CA THR A 121 4.51 4.83 -6.39
C THR A 121 4.19 5.85 -7.46
N PHE A 122 2.97 6.35 -7.49
CA PHE A 122 2.53 7.38 -8.42
C PHE A 122 2.10 8.63 -7.65
N SER A 123 2.45 9.81 -8.17
CA SER A 123 1.99 11.06 -7.59
C SER A 123 0.47 11.19 -7.75
N PRO A 124 -0.28 11.54 -6.70
CA PRO A 124 -1.71 11.78 -6.79
C PRO A 124 -2.06 13.06 -7.56
N VAL A 125 -1.08 13.94 -7.81
CA VAL A 125 -1.28 15.22 -8.50
C VAL A 125 -1.12 15.04 -10.01
N SER A 126 0.03 14.54 -10.46
CA SER A 126 0.35 14.40 -11.89
C SER A 126 0.11 13.01 -12.45
N GLY A 127 -0.01 11.98 -11.61
CA GLY A 127 -0.05 10.58 -12.03
C GLY A 127 1.30 10.05 -12.53
N GLN A 128 2.38 10.82 -12.38
CA GLN A 128 3.73 10.39 -12.78
C GLN A 128 4.32 9.43 -11.75
N GLU A 129 5.17 8.51 -12.22
CA GLU A 129 5.89 7.58 -11.35
C GLU A 129 6.90 8.34 -10.49
N VAL A 130 6.80 8.15 -9.17
CA VAL A 130 7.77 8.68 -8.20
C VAL A 130 8.91 7.69 -8.08
N LYS A 131 10.12 8.12 -8.41
CA LYS A 131 11.33 7.30 -8.30
C LYS A 131 12.54 8.16 -7.96
N LYS A 132 13.54 7.54 -7.34
CA LYS A 132 14.86 8.13 -7.23
C LYS A 132 15.59 7.95 -8.56
N HIS A 133 16.18 9.01 -9.04
CA HIS A 133 16.97 8.95 -10.25
C HIS A 133 18.46 8.83 -9.90
N SER A 134 19.17 8.09 -10.74
CA SER A 134 20.62 7.99 -10.71
C SER A 134 21.24 8.74 -11.87
N ALA A 135 22.57 8.91 -11.86
CA ALA A 135 23.29 9.44 -13.00
C ALA A 135 23.07 8.59 -14.28
N GLU A 136 22.87 7.27 -14.13
CA GLU A 136 22.53 6.38 -15.25
C GLU A 136 21.20 6.73 -15.91
N ASP A 137 20.19 7.15 -15.15
CA ASP A 137 18.89 7.56 -15.69
C ASP A 137 19.03 8.84 -16.52
N ILE A 138 19.91 9.75 -16.09
CA ILE A 138 20.24 10.98 -16.83
C ILE A 138 20.93 10.65 -18.16
N VAL A 139 21.90 9.74 -18.13
CA VAL A 139 22.58 9.25 -19.33
C VAL A 139 21.59 8.58 -20.29
N LYS A 140 20.70 7.72 -19.78
CA LYS A 140 19.65 7.09 -20.62
C LYS A 140 18.77 8.13 -21.30
N CYS A 141 18.34 9.16 -20.58
CA CYS A 141 17.54 10.25 -21.15
C CYS A 141 18.29 10.98 -22.26
N MET A 142 19.58 11.25 -22.10
CA MET A 142 20.42 11.86 -23.14
C MET A 142 20.50 10.98 -24.38
N LEU A 143 20.65 9.66 -24.19
CA LEU A 143 20.78 8.70 -25.30
C LEU A 143 19.46 8.49 -26.08
N GLU A 144 18.31 8.92 -25.56
CA GLU A 144 17.04 8.94 -26.30
C GLU A 144 16.99 10.04 -27.40
N TYR A 145 17.90 11.02 -27.33
CA TYR A 145 17.95 12.10 -28.28
C TYR A 145 18.92 11.79 -29.41
N PRO A 146 18.67 12.33 -30.63
CA PRO A 146 19.59 12.20 -31.78
C PRO A 146 20.98 12.73 -31.42
N GLU A 147 22.00 12.06 -31.93
CA GLU A 147 23.39 12.50 -31.78
C GLU A 147 23.60 13.95 -32.31
N GLY A 148 24.33 14.74 -31.56
CA GLY A 148 24.53 16.16 -31.88
C GLY A 148 23.45 17.10 -31.34
N THR A 149 22.38 16.61 -30.71
CA THR A 149 21.38 17.46 -30.06
C THR A 149 22.00 18.23 -28.89
N LYS A 150 21.87 19.56 -28.91
CA LYS A 150 22.40 20.41 -27.83
C LYS A 150 21.56 20.33 -26.58
N TYR A 151 22.19 20.28 -25.42
CA TYR A 151 21.53 20.36 -24.14
C TYR A 151 22.36 21.03 -23.05
N THR A 152 21.71 21.46 -22.00
CA THR A 152 22.33 22.03 -20.80
C THR A 152 22.05 21.16 -19.60
N VAL A 153 23.04 21.04 -18.70
CA VAL A 153 22.93 20.45 -17.37
C VAL A 153 22.78 21.59 -16.39
N LEU A 154 21.70 21.57 -15.62
CA LEU A 154 21.27 22.65 -14.75
C LEU A 154 21.03 22.14 -13.33
N ALA A 155 21.27 22.99 -12.35
CA ALA A 155 20.91 22.75 -10.95
C ALA A 155 19.94 23.84 -10.46
N PRO A 156 18.91 23.51 -9.69
CA PRO A 156 18.09 24.51 -9.03
C PRO A 156 18.92 25.27 -8.00
N ILE A 157 18.73 26.59 -7.90
CA ILE A 157 19.39 27.41 -6.88
C ILE A 157 18.63 27.29 -5.59
N LEU A 158 19.32 26.82 -4.55
CA LEU A 158 18.75 26.63 -3.23
C LEU A 158 18.91 27.89 -2.40
N LEU A 159 17.81 28.51 -2.06
CA LEU A 159 17.80 29.64 -1.14
C LEU A 159 17.67 29.12 0.29
N ARG A 160 18.65 29.40 1.15
CA ARG A 160 18.53 29.21 2.59
C ARG A 160 17.75 30.38 3.19
N GLU A 161 17.04 30.14 4.30
CA GLU A 161 16.13 31.13 4.94
C GLU A 161 16.78 32.46 5.28
N ASP A 162 18.12 32.48 5.47
CA ASP A 162 18.93 33.62 5.85
C ASP A 162 19.57 34.36 4.67
N ARG A 163 19.30 33.95 3.41
CA ARG A 163 20.01 34.47 2.22
C ARG A 163 19.08 34.95 1.14
N THR A 164 19.47 36.06 0.52
CA THR A 164 18.85 36.52 -0.72
C THR A 164 19.46 35.78 -1.92
N LEU A 165 18.70 35.71 -3.03
CA LEU A 165 19.20 35.12 -4.29
C LEU A 165 20.53 35.74 -4.70
N GLN A 166 20.70 37.05 -4.57
CA GLN A 166 21.93 37.73 -4.95
C GLN A 166 23.14 37.29 -4.11
N GLN A 167 22.95 37.12 -2.80
CA GLN A 167 24.00 36.61 -1.90
C GLN A 167 24.38 35.16 -2.25
N GLN A 168 23.40 34.34 -2.62
CA GLN A 168 23.67 32.97 -3.03
C GLN A 168 24.48 32.96 -4.35
N LEU A 169 24.11 33.76 -5.33
CA LEU A 169 24.83 33.87 -6.61
C LEU A 169 26.28 34.37 -6.44
N GLU A 170 26.55 35.23 -5.45
CA GLU A 170 27.93 35.63 -5.13
C GLU A 170 28.76 34.48 -4.57
N ILE A 171 28.12 33.57 -3.83
CA ILE A 171 28.78 32.35 -3.33
C ILE A 171 29.05 31.39 -4.49
N ASP A 172 28.08 31.18 -5.37
CA ASP A 172 28.19 30.30 -6.53
C ASP A 172 29.31 30.80 -7.47
N MET A 173 29.43 32.10 -7.63
CA MET A 173 30.57 32.69 -8.36
C MET A 173 31.91 32.39 -7.71
N LYS A 174 32.02 32.47 -6.40
CA LYS A 174 33.26 32.11 -5.66
C LYS A 174 33.61 30.62 -5.76
N GLN A 175 32.60 29.76 -5.99
CA GLN A 175 32.80 28.34 -6.24
C GLN A 175 33.22 28.04 -7.68
N GLY A 176 33.22 29.07 -8.58
CA GLY A 176 33.67 28.95 -9.96
C GLY A 176 32.56 28.90 -11.00
N PHE A 177 31.30 28.95 -10.59
CA PHE A 177 30.19 29.02 -11.54
C PHE A 177 30.10 30.43 -12.14
N THR A 178 29.87 30.52 -13.44
CA THR A 178 29.89 31.81 -14.14
C THR A 178 28.59 32.13 -14.87
N ARG A 179 27.70 31.19 -15.04
CA ARG A 179 26.52 31.31 -15.89
C ARG A 179 25.25 30.78 -15.21
N LEU A 180 24.13 31.39 -15.60
CA LEU A 180 22.78 31.01 -15.25
C LEU A 180 21.95 30.69 -16.47
N GLU A 181 20.87 30.00 -16.27
CA GLU A 181 19.73 29.99 -17.15
C GLU A 181 18.56 30.71 -16.46
N VAL A 182 18.07 31.76 -17.08
CA VAL A 182 16.95 32.57 -16.60
C VAL A 182 15.82 32.52 -17.62
N ASN A 183 14.67 31.99 -17.25
CA ASN A 183 13.49 31.84 -18.11
C ASN A 183 13.80 31.14 -19.46
N GLY A 184 14.79 30.23 -19.48
CA GLY A 184 15.22 29.50 -20.66
C GLY A 184 16.37 30.16 -21.44
N GLU A 185 16.80 31.35 -21.07
CA GLU A 185 17.93 32.07 -21.71
C GLU A 185 19.18 31.99 -20.84
N MET A 186 20.33 31.81 -21.50
CA MET A 186 21.61 31.73 -20.81
C MET A 186 22.22 33.12 -20.66
N MET A 187 22.64 33.46 -19.43
CA MET A 187 23.34 34.71 -19.15
C MET A 187 24.46 34.52 -18.13
N ARG A 188 25.28 35.53 -17.94
CA ARG A 188 26.33 35.55 -16.90
C ARG A 188 25.75 35.92 -15.56
N ILE A 189 26.30 35.34 -14.47
CA ILE A 189 25.84 35.62 -13.10
C ILE A 189 26.04 37.10 -12.75
N ASP A 190 27.17 37.71 -13.18
CA ASP A 190 27.51 39.10 -12.91
C ASP A 190 26.61 40.13 -13.61
N GLU A 191 25.94 39.74 -14.68
CA GLU A 191 25.00 40.55 -15.43
C GLU A 191 23.56 40.44 -14.98
N TYR A 192 23.24 39.38 -14.20
CA TYR A 192 21.88 39.11 -13.78
C TYR A 192 21.45 39.95 -12.58
N LYS A 193 20.29 40.56 -12.69
CA LYS A 193 19.61 41.24 -11.58
C LYS A 193 18.32 40.53 -11.23
N PRO A 194 18.19 39.98 -10.03
CA PRO A 194 17.01 39.25 -9.62
C PRO A 194 15.70 40.04 -9.82
N LYS A 195 14.72 39.40 -10.47
CA LYS A 195 13.36 39.92 -10.63
C LYS A 195 12.36 38.95 -10.04
N ALA A 196 11.28 39.46 -9.46
CA ALA A 196 10.21 38.62 -8.95
C ALA A 196 9.54 37.85 -10.11
N GLY A 197 9.43 36.53 -9.94
CA GLY A 197 8.83 35.65 -10.94
C GLY A 197 9.81 35.01 -11.93
N ASP A 198 11.11 35.36 -11.88
CA ASP A 198 12.09 34.66 -12.72
C ASP A 198 12.31 33.21 -12.26
N THR A 199 12.37 32.32 -13.23
CA THR A 199 12.83 30.94 -13.03
C THR A 199 14.32 30.88 -13.33
N VAL A 200 15.13 30.64 -12.30
CA VAL A 200 16.60 30.73 -12.39
C VAL A 200 17.22 29.40 -12.02
N PHE A 201 18.10 28.91 -12.88
CA PHE A 201 18.90 27.71 -12.66
C PHE A 201 20.39 28.00 -12.79
N LEU A 202 21.20 27.35 -11.98
CA LEU A 202 22.65 27.36 -12.13
C LEU A 202 23.04 26.51 -13.33
N LEU A 203 23.80 27.07 -14.28
CA LEU A 203 24.30 26.32 -15.43
C LEU A 203 25.58 25.58 -15.04
N ILE A 204 25.51 24.26 -15.00
CA ILE A 204 26.65 23.39 -14.67
C ILE A 204 27.47 23.11 -15.92
N ASP A 205 26.84 22.63 -17.00
CA ASP A 205 27.56 22.32 -18.24
C ASP A 205 26.66 22.50 -19.47
N ARG A 206 27.30 22.59 -20.64
CA ARG A 206 26.68 22.66 -21.98
C ARG A 206 27.31 21.60 -22.87
N MET A 207 26.48 20.72 -23.35
CA MET A 207 26.91 19.54 -24.06
C MET A 207 26.09 19.28 -25.32
N THR A 208 26.54 18.33 -26.10
CA THR A 208 25.80 17.73 -27.22
C THR A 208 25.60 16.25 -26.94
N ALA A 209 24.42 15.72 -27.29
CA ALA A 209 24.13 14.30 -27.12
C ALA A 209 25.12 13.47 -27.96
N SER A 210 25.76 12.53 -27.28
CA SER A 210 26.73 11.61 -27.91
C SER A 210 26.81 10.31 -27.10
N SER A 211 26.96 9.21 -27.81
CA SER A 211 27.18 7.88 -27.22
C SER A 211 28.66 7.59 -26.92
N GLU A 212 29.56 8.52 -27.24
CA GLU A 212 30.98 8.37 -26.94
C GLU A 212 31.25 8.30 -25.44
N LYS A 213 32.17 7.41 -25.06
CA LYS A 213 32.50 7.14 -23.67
C LYS A 213 32.91 8.39 -22.89
N ASP A 214 33.69 9.26 -23.49
CA ASP A 214 34.15 10.51 -22.87
C ASP A 214 33.01 11.48 -22.63
N SER A 215 32.06 11.57 -23.56
CA SER A 215 30.86 12.41 -23.43
C SER A 215 29.95 11.86 -22.33
N VAL A 216 29.77 10.55 -22.24
CA VAL A 216 28.98 9.88 -21.17
C VAL A 216 29.62 10.10 -19.79
N SER A 217 30.96 9.96 -19.70
CA SER A 217 31.69 10.21 -18.45
C SER A 217 31.53 11.67 -18.00
N ARG A 218 31.72 12.61 -18.91
CA ARG A 218 31.56 14.04 -18.63
C ARG A 218 30.13 14.38 -18.20
N LEU A 219 29.09 13.77 -18.83
CA LEU A 219 27.73 13.98 -18.44
C LEU A 219 27.48 13.44 -17.01
N THR A 220 28.04 12.27 -16.68
CA THR A 220 27.94 11.69 -15.36
C THR A 220 28.52 12.64 -14.30
N ASP A 221 29.74 13.15 -14.50
CA ASP A 221 30.40 14.08 -13.59
C ASP A 221 29.61 15.40 -13.45
N SER A 222 29.08 15.92 -14.56
CA SER A 222 28.25 17.13 -14.56
C SER A 222 26.90 16.92 -13.86
N ALA A 223 26.31 15.74 -14.03
CA ALA A 223 25.05 15.37 -13.36
C ALA A 223 25.25 15.22 -11.85
N GLU A 224 26.34 14.59 -11.40
CA GLU A 224 26.68 14.48 -9.99
C GLU A 224 26.92 15.88 -9.38
N THR A 225 27.63 16.76 -10.10
CA THR A 225 27.81 18.16 -9.68
C THR A 225 26.46 18.88 -9.56
N ALA A 226 25.59 18.73 -10.57
CA ALA A 226 24.26 19.33 -10.55
C ALA A 226 23.41 18.84 -9.38
N MET A 227 23.44 17.53 -9.10
CA MET A 227 22.73 16.93 -7.95
C MET A 227 23.31 17.41 -6.62
N TYR A 228 24.61 17.58 -6.52
CA TYR A 228 25.24 18.12 -5.30
C TYR A 228 24.81 19.56 -5.04
N GLU A 229 24.92 20.45 -6.03
CA GLU A 229 24.55 21.86 -5.91
C GLU A 229 23.02 22.05 -5.77
N GLY A 230 22.23 21.20 -6.42
CA GLY A 230 20.77 21.23 -6.44
C GLY A 230 20.09 20.44 -5.33
N ASP A 231 20.81 20.04 -4.25
CA ASP A 231 20.27 19.23 -3.15
C ASP A 231 19.54 17.96 -3.62
N GLY A 232 20.18 17.25 -4.52
CA GLY A 232 19.68 16.03 -5.12
C GLY A 232 18.94 16.20 -6.43
N ALA A 233 18.69 17.42 -6.88
CA ALA A 233 18.01 17.70 -8.14
C ALA A 233 18.97 18.09 -9.28
N CYS A 234 18.73 17.53 -10.44
CA CYS A 234 19.40 17.87 -11.69
C CYS A 234 18.36 18.07 -12.79
N LEU A 235 18.59 19.01 -13.70
CA LEU A 235 17.71 19.22 -14.85
C LEU A 235 18.53 19.14 -16.13
N LEU A 236 17.93 18.55 -17.18
CA LEU A 236 18.44 18.59 -18.52
C LEU A 236 17.46 19.39 -19.40
N ARG A 237 17.97 20.41 -20.09
CA ARG A 237 17.21 21.12 -21.11
C ARG A 237 17.77 20.81 -22.48
N PHE A 238 16.98 20.17 -23.33
CA PHE A 238 17.32 19.89 -24.73
C PHE A 238 16.77 20.97 -25.63
N TYR A 239 17.57 21.36 -26.59
CA TYR A 239 17.23 22.37 -27.61
C TYR A 239 17.01 21.68 -28.96
N GLN A 240 15.77 21.73 -29.44
CA GLN A 240 15.39 21.07 -30.68
C GLN A 240 15.65 21.97 -31.90
N PRO A 241 15.81 21.41 -33.10
CA PRO A 241 16.05 22.18 -34.35
C PRO A 241 14.91 23.15 -34.69
N ASP A 242 13.69 22.87 -34.23
CA ASP A 242 12.50 23.73 -34.44
C ASP A 242 12.44 24.93 -33.48
N GLY A 243 13.42 25.07 -32.57
CA GLY A 243 13.47 26.09 -31.54
C GLY A 243 12.70 25.75 -30.27
N SER A 244 12.05 24.62 -30.23
CA SER A 244 11.39 24.13 -28.97
C SER A 244 12.42 23.59 -27.99
N THR A 245 12.05 23.60 -26.70
CA THR A 245 12.90 23.05 -25.65
C THR A 245 12.14 22.07 -24.80
N CYS A 246 12.79 20.97 -24.40
CA CYS A 246 12.25 20.00 -23.45
C CYS A 246 13.08 20.04 -22.18
N LEU A 247 12.43 20.20 -21.04
CA LEU A 247 13.06 20.22 -19.72
C LEU A 247 12.70 18.95 -18.96
N TYR A 248 13.70 18.18 -18.56
CA TYR A 248 13.57 17.00 -17.73
C TYR A 248 14.15 17.28 -16.35
N ARG A 249 13.44 16.87 -15.31
CA ARG A 249 13.88 16.96 -13.91
C ARG A 249 14.18 15.57 -13.36
N PHE A 250 15.35 15.44 -12.76
CA PHE A 250 15.82 14.25 -12.07
C PHE A 250 16.02 14.60 -10.60
N SER A 251 15.71 13.66 -9.69
CA SER A 251 15.94 13.85 -8.27
C SER A 251 16.44 12.55 -7.64
N THR A 252 17.43 12.66 -6.77
CA THR A 252 17.87 11.54 -5.91
C THR A 252 16.93 11.32 -4.74
N LYS A 253 16.00 12.26 -4.51
CA LYS A 253 14.97 12.17 -3.48
C LYS A 253 13.73 11.46 -4.04
N PHE A 254 13.01 10.78 -3.16
CA PHE A 254 11.75 10.13 -3.52
C PHE A 254 10.61 11.16 -3.46
N GLU A 255 10.55 12.01 -4.50
CA GLU A 255 9.64 13.16 -4.57
C GLU A 255 9.05 13.35 -5.97
N ALA A 256 7.84 13.89 -6.04
CA ALA A 256 7.20 14.38 -7.26
C ALA A 256 6.23 15.52 -6.92
N ASP A 257 6.03 16.46 -7.85
CA ASP A 257 5.10 17.60 -7.72
C ASP A 257 5.29 18.42 -6.43
N GLY A 258 6.52 18.49 -5.89
CA GLY A 258 6.82 19.18 -4.64
C GLY A 258 6.42 18.44 -3.37
N ILE A 259 5.98 17.18 -3.50
CA ILE A 259 5.64 16.30 -2.38
C ILE A 259 6.76 15.27 -2.21
N THR A 260 7.27 15.15 -0.98
CA THR A 260 8.19 14.08 -0.60
C THR A 260 7.40 12.87 -0.15
N PHE A 261 7.70 11.71 -0.71
CA PHE A 261 7.05 10.44 -0.39
C PHE A 261 7.99 9.58 0.46
N GLU A 262 7.41 8.74 1.27
CA GLU A 262 8.17 7.68 1.95
C GLU A 262 8.48 6.54 0.96
N GLU A 263 9.71 6.00 1.06
CA GLU A 263 10.08 4.84 0.25
C GLU A 263 9.25 3.62 0.64
N PRO A 264 8.73 2.87 -0.35
CA PRO A 264 7.93 1.69 -0.07
C PRO A 264 8.69 0.68 0.79
N ASN A 265 8.06 0.28 1.89
CA ASN A 265 8.55 -0.75 2.78
C ASN A 265 7.41 -1.71 3.14
N ASP A 266 7.73 -2.87 3.71
CA ASP A 266 6.74 -3.88 4.03
C ASP A 266 5.75 -3.46 5.13
N GLN A 267 6.11 -2.49 5.98
CA GLN A 267 5.23 -1.97 7.04
C GLN A 267 4.11 -1.09 6.48
N MET A 268 4.35 -0.39 5.36
CA MET A 268 3.32 0.43 4.69
C MET A 268 2.16 -0.40 4.15
N PHE A 269 2.39 -1.70 3.89
CA PHE A 269 1.37 -2.63 3.40
C PHE A 269 0.83 -3.53 4.52
N SER A 270 1.14 -3.25 5.79
CA SER A 270 0.67 -4.02 6.92
C SER A 270 -0.53 -3.38 7.58
N PHE A 271 -1.68 -4.06 7.61
CA PHE A 271 -2.88 -3.62 8.33
C PHE A 271 -2.67 -3.48 9.85
N ASN A 272 -1.62 -4.10 10.39
CA ASN A 272 -1.28 -4.07 11.81
C ASN A 272 -0.24 -3.00 12.15
N SER A 273 0.31 -2.30 11.15
CA SER A 273 1.23 -1.18 11.34
C SER A 273 0.46 0.14 11.35
N PRO A 274 0.80 1.09 12.23
CA PRO A 274 0.22 2.43 12.19
C PRO A 274 0.38 3.15 10.84
N ILE A 275 1.47 2.84 10.10
CA ILE A 275 1.76 3.44 8.79
C ILE A 275 0.85 2.84 7.69
N GLY A 276 0.53 1.55 7.78
CA GLY A 276 -0.25 0.85 6.75
C GLY A 276 -1.72 0.63 7.11
N ALA A 277 -2.14 1.01 8.32
CA ALA A 277 -3.53 0.93 8.72
C ALA A 277 -4.34 2.04 8.04
N CYS A 278 -5.56 1.70 7.65
CA CYS A 278 -6.52 2.71 7.18
C CYS A 278 -6.86 3.67 8.33
N PRO A 279 -6.75 4.99 8.13
CA PRO A 279 -7.10 5.98 9.15
C PRO A 279 -8.56 5.93 9.58
#